data_ceebffa2642a380a8ecd1da6ebf95a3f
#
_entry.id   ceebffa2642a380a8ecd1da6ebf95a3f
#
_cell.length_a   1.000
_cell.length_b   1.000
_cell.length_c   1.000
_cell.angle_alpha   90.00
_cell.angle_beta   90.00
_cell.angle_gamma   90.00
#
_symmetry.space_group_name_H-M   'P 1'
#
loop_
_entity.id
_entity.type
_entity.pdbx_description
1 polymer ?
#
loop_
_entity_poly.entity_id
_entity_poly.type
_entity_poly.pdbx_seq_one_letter_code
_entity_poly.pdbx_strand_id
1 'polypeptide(L)'
;MQPRTWHINIPVRPKAVQSVRSGGRHFHADPKVIRWKNEIRPYIESACAGTPPSKLPIKVVALRYYYRLPKSAKKSVVDYVRAGGIIPYLAPADITDNLNKGVIDVCKGLVYEDDAQIWLINGEVTKQYALEDHIELIFEETPGITLIDGTKAGE
;
A
#
# COMPACT_ATOMS: atom_id res chain seq x y z
N MET A 1 -11.00 23.68 4.27
CA MET A 1 -9.73 22.96 4.52
C MET A 1 -9.40 22.09 3.33
N GLN A 2 -8.20 22.20 2.81
CA GLN A 2 -7.75 21.32 1.74
C GLN A 2 -7.36 19.97 2.31
N PRO A 3 -7.81 18.84 1.70
CA PRO A 3 -7.41 17.51 2.15
C PRO A 3 -5.92 17.29 1.93
N ARG A 4 -5.26 16.61 2.87
CA ARG A 4 -3.92 16.12 2.66
C ARG A 4 -3.95 14.93 1.71
N THR A 5 -2.96 14.87 0.84
CA THR A 5 -2.75 13.75 -0.08
C THR A 5 -1.33 13.22 0.11
N TRP A 6 -1.20 11.91 0.19
CA TRP A 6 0.10 11.23 0.26
C TRP A 6 0.34 10.47 -1.02
N HIS A 7 1.49 10.70 -1.63
CA HIS A 7 1.96 9.97 -2.79
C HIS A 7 3.27 9.29 -2.39
N ILE A 8 3.24 7.98 -2.22
CA ILE A 8 4.34 7.23 -1.64
C ILE A 8 4.88 6.23 -2.66
N ASN A 9 6.15 6.39 -3.02
CA ASN A 9 6.86 5.47 -3.90
C ASN A 9 7.87 4.66 -3.08
N ILE A 10 7.79 3.34 -3.17
CA ILE A 10 8.61 2.42 -2.40
C ILE A 10 9.37 1.53 -3.38
N PRO A 11 10.70 1.69 -3.56
CA PRO A 11 11.49 0.90 -4.50
C PRO A 11 11.87 -0.47 -3.92
N VAL A 12 10.87 -1.21 -3.47
CA VAL A 12 11.02 -2.52 -2.84
C VAL A 12 10.02 -3.47 -3.47
N ARG A 13 10.43 -4.72 -3.64
CA ARG A 13 9.54 -5.76 -4.19
C ARG A 13 8.32 -5.94 -3.28
N PRO A 14 7.11 -5.95 -3.85
CA PRO A 14 5.91 -6.25 -3.08
C PRO A 14 6.00 -7.62 -2.42
N LYS A 15 5.41 -7.75 -1.23
CA LYS A 15 5.37 -9.01 -0.50
C LYS A 15 3.96 -9.27 0.02
N ALA A 16 3.45 -10.45 -0.27
CA ALA A 16 2.22 -10.92 0.33
C ALA A 16 2.45 -11.26 1.80
N VAL A 17 1.61 -10.70 2.67
CA VAL A 17 1.70 -10.88 4.12
C VAL A 17 0.60 -11.82 4.57
N GLN A 18 1.00 -12.98 5.09
CA GLN A 18 0.03 -13.92 5.67
C GLN A 18 -0.41 -13.45 7.05
N SER A 19 -1.65 -13.78 7.42
CA SER A 19 -2.13 -13.60 8.78
C SER A 19 -1.25 -14.39 9.75
N VAL A 20 -1.09 -13.87 10.97
CA VAL A 20 -0.36 -14.54 12.04
C VAL A 20 -0.97 -15.94 12.23
N ARG A 21 -0.13 -16.97 12.06
CA ARG A 21 -0.55 -18.35 12.33
C ARG A 21 -0.40 -18.62 13.83
N SER A 22 -1.47 -19.09 14.46
CA SER A 22 -1.36 -19.63 15.79
C SER A 22 -0.75 -21.02 15.73
N GLY A 23 0.48 -21.18 16.22
CA GLY A 23 1.09 -22.48 16.48
C GLY A 23 0.85 -22.85 17.94
N GLY A 24 -0.32 -23.37 18.30
CA GLY A 24 -0.64 -23.66 19.70
C GLY A 24 -0.81 -22.41 20.56
N ARG A 25 0.01 -22.24 21.62
CA ARG A 25 -0.09 -21.12 22.56
C ARG A 25 0.69 -19.88 22.15
N HIS A 26 1.42 -19.89 21.02
CA HIS A 26 2.28 -18.80 20.59
C HIS A 26 1.90 -18.26 19.22
N PHE A 27 1.79 -16.94 19.14
CA PHE A 27 1.63 -16.22 17.87
C PHE A 27 3.02 -15.79 17.40
N HIS A 28 3.45 -16.27 16.23
CA HIS A 28 4.72 -15.89 15.64
C HIS A 28 4.50 -15.08 14.38
N ALA A 29 5.01 -13.84 14.39
CA ALA A 29 5.15 -13.10 13.15
C ALA A 29 6.31 -13.69 12.34
N ASP A 30 6.11 -13.89 11.03
CA ASP A 30 7.17 -14.34 10.13
C ASP A 30 8.32 -13.31 10.13
N PRO A 31 9.57 -13.72 10.49
CA PRO A 31 10.71 -12.80 10.47
C PRO A 31 10.94 -12.12 9.11
N LYS A 32 10.62 -12.79 8.01
CA LYS A 32 10.73 -12.23 6.66
C LYS A 32 9.76 -11.09 6.45
N VAL A 33 8.55 -11.20 7.00
CA VAL A 33 7.53 -10.15 6.94
C VAL A 33 7.95 -8.95 7.77
N ILE A 34 8.47 -9.17 8.98
CA ILE A 34 8.97 -8.09 9.84
C ILE A 34 10.11 -7.34 9.14
N ARG A 35 11.04 -8.06 8.53
CA ARG A 35 12.16 -7.47 7.79
C ARG A 35 11.68 -6.63 6.62
N TRP A 36 10.73 -7.15 5.85
CA TRP A 36 10.14 -6.42 4.72
C TRP A 36 9.41 -5.15 5.18
N LYS A 37 8.62 -5.23 6.24
CA LYS A 37 7.94 -4.06 6.82
C LYS A 37 8.95 -3.00 7.26
N ASN A 38 10.04 -3.41 7.87
CA ASN A 38 11.11 -2.49 8.28
C ASN A 38 11.85 -1.89 7.07
N GLU A 39 11.93 -2.61 5.97
CA GLU A 39 12.54 -2.13 4.72
C GLU A 39 11.68 -1.05 4.06
N ILE A 40 10.36 -1.19 4.04
CA ILE A 40 9.46 -0.23 3.39
C ILE A 40 9.18 1.00 4.27
N ARG A 41 9.25 0.86 5.58
CA ARG A 41 8.89 1.92 6.55
C ARG A 41 9.59 3.26 6.29
N PRO A 42 10.91 3.33 6.04
CA PRO A 42 11.60 4.61 5.83
C PRO A 42 11.04 5.43 4.66
N TYR A 43 10.57 4.76 3.62
CA TYR A 43 9.99 5.46 2.47
C TYR A 43 8.63 6.09 2.81
N ILE A 44 7.85 5.43 3.66
CA ILE A 44 6.57 5.94 4.13
C ILE A 44 6.81 7.10 5.11
N GLU A 45 7.75 6.95 6.05
CA GLU A 45 8.14 8.01 6.98
C GLU A 45 8.60 9.26 6.24
N SER A 46 9.43 9.09 5.21
CA SER A 46 9.91 10.19 4.38
C SER A 46 8.77 10.93 3.68
N ALA A 47 7.78 10.20 3.18
CA ALA A 47 6.60 10.81 2.53
C ALA A 47 5.71 11.57 3.53
N CYS A 48 5.74 11.18 4.80
CA CYS A 48 4.98 11.85 5.87
C CYS A 48 5.75 12.99 6.55
N ALA A 49 6.98 13.24 6.14
CA ALA A 49 7.99 14.11 6.73
C ALA A 49 7.46 15.20 7.68
N GLY A 50 7.55 14.95 8.99
CA GLY A 50 7.24 15.93 10.04
C GLY A 50 5.76 16.23 10.25
N THR A 51 4.85 15.58 9.52
CA THR A 51 3.41 15.72 9.74
C THR A 51 2.88 14.57 10.59
N PRO A 52 2.02 14.84 11.59
CA PRO A 52 1.43 13.77 12.39
C PRO A 52 0.44 12.95 11.56
N PRO A 53 0.16 11.70 11.96
CA PRO A 53 -0.87 10.90 11.31
C PRO A 53 -2.21 11.60 11.26
N SER A 54 -2.94 11.41 10.18
CA SER A 54 -4.28 11.97 10.04
C SER A 54 -5.26 11.32 11.01
N LYS A 55 -6.19 12.12 11.55
CA LYS A 55 -7.33 11.65 12.34
C LYS A 55 -8.62 11.62 11.52
N LEU A 56 -8.56 12.03 10.26
CA LEU A 56 -9.73 12.14 9.39
C LEU A 56 -10.02 10.81 8.68
N PRO A 57 -11.24 10.64 8.17
CA PRO A 57 -11.53 9.52 7.27
C PRO A 57 -10.61 9.57 6.06
N ILE A 58 -10.13 8.41 5.63
CA ILE A 58 -9.15 8.24 4.58
C ILE A 58 -9.75 7.51 3.38
N LYS A 59 -9.46 8.03 2.20
CA LYS A 59 -9.74 7.39 0.92
C LYS A 59 -8.44 6.81 0.37
N VAL A 60 -8.48 5.56 -0.06
CA VAL A 60 -7.41 4.96 -0.85
C VAL A 60 -7.65 5.31 -2.31
N VAL A 61 -6.72 6.02 -2.93
CA VAL A 61 -6.78 6.38 -4.35
C VAL A 61 -6.07 5.36 -5.21
N ALA A 62 -4.94 4.83 -4.74
CA ALA A 62 -4.21 3.79 -5.46
C ALA A 62 -3.38 2.92 -4.52
N LEU A 63 -3.37 1.64 -4.82
CA LEU A 63 -2.42 0.65 -4.29
C LEU A 63 -1.90 -0.11 -5.51
N ARG A 64 -0.72 0.25 -6.01
CA ARG A 64 -0.15 -0.33 -7.21
C ARG A 64 1.11 -1.12 -6.86
N TYR A 65 1.11 -2.40 -7.23
CA TYR A 65 2.20 -3.33 -6.95
C TYR A 65 2.88 -3.71 -8.26
N TYR A 66 4.20 -3.46 -8.34
CA TYR A 66 4.99 -3.68 -9.53
C TYR A 66 6.08 -4.70 -9.26
N TYR A 67 6.11 -5.74 -10.08
CA TYR A 67 7.06 -6.83 -9.99
C TYR A 67 7.99 -6.78 -11.20
N ARG A 68 9.29 -6.79 -10.96
CA ARG A 68 10.27 -6.80 -12.04
C ARG A 68 10.07 -7.99 -12.95
N LEU A 69 10.14 -7.77 -14.25
CA LEU A 69 10.12 -8.83 -15.26
C LEU A 69 11.25 -9.83 -15.00
N PRO A 70 10.99 -11.15 -15.23
CA PRO A 70 12.05 -12.16 -15.15
C PRO A 70 13.20 -11.83 -16.09
N LYS A 71 14.43 -12.22 -15.73
CA LYS A 71 15.61 -12.05 -16.59
C LYS A 71 15.46 -12.77 -17.93
N SER A 72 14.66 -13.83 -17.96
CA SER A 72 14.35 -14.62 -19.16
C SER A 72 13.30 -13.97 -20.07
N ALA A 73 12.75 -12.82 -19.69
CA ALA A 73 11.73 -12.15 -20.50
C ALA A 73 12.30 -11.79 -21.87
N LYS A 74 11.50 -12.05 -22.92
CA LYS A 74 11.88 -11.70 -24.29
C LYS A 74 11.99 -10.19 -24.45
N LYS A 75 12.90 -9.75 -25.33
CA LYS A 75 13.09 -8.33 -25.61
C LYS A 75 11.79 -7.63 -26.00
N SER A 76 10.94 -8.27 -26.79
CA SER A 76 9.65 -7.74 -27.21
C SER A 76 8.73 -7.46 -26.00
N VAL A 77 8.77 -8.29 -24.97
CA VAL A 77 8.00 -8.10 -23.74
C VAL A 77 8.56 -6.93 -22.93
N VAL A 78 9.89 -6.86 -22.81
CA VAL A 78 10.56 -5.74 -22.12
C VAL A 78 10.23 -4.41 -22.81
N ASP A 79 10.30 -4.37 -24.14
CA ASP A 79 10.00 -3.16 -24.93
C ASP A 79 8.52 -2.76 -24.78
N TYR A 80 7.62 -3.73 -24.73
CA TYR A 80 6.19 -3.50 -24.53
C TYR A 80 5.93 -2.83 -23.16
N VAL A 81 6.54 -3.34 -22.10
CA VAL A 81 6.41 -2.77 -20.74
C VAL A 81 7.06 -1.39 -20.68
N ARG A 82 8.25 -1.23 -21.30
CA ARG A 82 8.95 0.06 -21.35
C ARG A 82 8.11 1.13 -22.04
N ALA A 83 7.34 0.75 -23.04
CA ALA A 83 6.46 1.65 -23.78
C ALA A 83 5.13 1.93 -23.05
N GLY A 84 4.95 1.45 -21.81
CA GLY A 84 3.74 1.64 -21.04
C GLY A 84 2.73 0.50 -21.14
N GLY A 85 3.08 -0.59 -21.79
CA GLY A 85 2.23 -1.78 -21.87
C GLY A 85 2.04 -2.44 -20.51
N ILE A 86 0.85 -2.96 -20.27
CA ILE A 86 0.47 -3.57 -19.00
C ILE A 86 0.44 -5.09 -19.14
N ILE A 87 1.18 -5.77 -18.26
CA ILE A 87 1.15 -7.22 -18.14
C ILE A 87 0.77 -7.55 -16.69
N PRO A 88 -0.41 -8.12 -16.44
CA PRO A 88 -0.82 -8.49 -15.10
C PRO A 88 0.14 -9.51 -14.47
N TYR A 89 0.42 -9.33 -13.17
CA TYR A 89 1.17 -10.30 -12.38
C TYR A 89 0.18 -11.31 -11.82
N LEU A 90 0.20 -12.53 -12.34
CA LEU A 90 -0.78 -13.57 -11.98
C LEU A 90 -0.23 -14.65 -11.04
N ALA A 91 1.00 -14.50 -10.58
CA ALA A 91 1.55 -15.39 -9.55
C ALA A 91 0.86 -15.17 -8.19
N PRO A 92 0.95 -16.13 -7.25
CA PRO A 92 0.28 -16.04 -5.96
C PRO A 92 0.68 -14.80 -5.15
N ALA A 93 -0.17 -13.81 -5.18
CA ALA A 93 -0.12 -12.58 -4.38
C ALA A 93 -1.49 -11.94 -4.54
N ASP A 94 -2.19 -11.67 -3.47
CA ASP A 94 -3.61 -11.37 -3.52
C ASP A 94 -3.88 -9.89 -3.23
N ILE A 95 -4.38 -9.16 -4.23
CA ILE A 95 -4.77 -7.75 -4.05
C ILE A 95 -6.09 -7.60 -3.28
N THR A 96 -6.83 -8.66 -3.07
CA THR A 96 -8.06 -8.61 -2.25
C THR A 96 -7.77 -8.76 -0.76
N ASP A 97 -6.55 -9.18 -0.39
CA ASP A 97 -6.18 -9.38 1.01
C ASP A 97 -4.68 -9.16 1.27
N ASN A 98 -3.85 -10.16 0.99
CA ASN A 98 -2.51 -10.26 1.58
C ASN A 98 -1.47 -9.28 1.05
N LEU A 99 -1.63 -8.70 -0.13
CA LEU A 99 -0.76 -7.62 -0.59
C LEU A 99 -1.08 -6.31 0.12
N ASN A 100 -2.36 -5.99 0.22
CA ASN A 100 -2.80 -4.71 0.81
C ASN A 100 -2.56 -4.67 2.31
N LYS A 101 -2.76 -5.79 2.99
CA LYS A 101 -2.63 -5.87 4.44
C LYS A 101 -1.27 -5.39 4.94
N GLY A 102 -0.18 -5.81 4.29
CA GLY A 102 1.17 -5.45 4.70
C GLY A 102 1.43 -3.95 4.63
N VAL A 103 1.11 -3.31 3.52
CA VAL A 103 1.35 -1.87 3.34
C VAL A 103 0.43 -1.03 4.23
N ILE A 104 -0.83 -1.42 4.37
CA ILE A 104 -1.79 -0.72 5.22
C ILE A 104 -1.36 -0.78 6.68
N ASP A 105 -0.88 -1.93 7.15
CA ASP A 105 -0.36 -2.09 8.51
C ASP A 105 0.84 -1.16 8.80
N VAL A 106 1.76 -1.02 7.86
CA VAL A 106 2.94 -0.15 8.05
C VAL A 106 2.55 1.32 8.01
N CYS A 107 1.55 1.70 7.22
CA CYS A 107 1.05 3.08 7.16
C CYS A 107 0.33 3.51 8.44
N LYS A 108 -0.15 2.56 9.24
CA LYS A 108 -0.78 2.84 10.54
C LYS A 108 0.24 3.50 11.48
N GLY A 109 -0.14 4.62 12.07
CA GLY A 109 0.73 5.44 12.90
C GLY A 109 1.65 6.38 12.12
N LEU A 110 1.65 6.33 10.81
CA LEU A 110 2.44 7.21 9.93
C LEU A 110 1.54 8.09 9.06
N VAL A 111 0.68 7.49 8.26
CA VAL A 111 -0.26 8.21 7.39
C VAL A 111 -1.55 8.52 8.14
N TYR A 112 -2.10 7.55 8.83
CA TYR A 112 -3.32 7.64 9.62
C TYR A 112 -3.09 6.97 10.99
N GLU A 113 -3.90 7.32 11.98
CA GLU A 113 -3.76 6.73 13.32
C GLU A 113 -4.20 5.27 13.34
N ASP A 114 -5.26 4.94 12.60
CA ASP A 114 -5.82 3.60 12.55
C ASP A 114 -6.33 3.27 11.15
N ASP A 115 -6.13 2.04 10.70
CA ASP A 115 -6.61 1.56 9.41
C ASP A 115 -8.15 1.53 9.31
N ALA A 116 -8.85 1.54 10.45
CA ALA A 116 -10.30 1.71 10.50
C ALA A 116 -10.78 3.04 9.90
N GLN A 117 -9.89 4.05 9.78
CA GLN A 117 -10.20 5.32 9.13
C GLN A 117 -10.38 5.18 7.62
N ILE A 118 -9.89 4.11 7.02
CA ILE A 118 -10.08 3.84 5.58
C ILE A 118 -11.53 3.40 5.37
N TRP A 119 -12.30 4.25 4.71
CA TRP A 119 -13.72 3.98 4.48
C TRP A 119 -14.07 3.83 2.99
N LEU A 120 -13.16 4.23 2.11
CA LEU A 120 -13.38 4.20 0.67
C LEU A 120 -12.10 3.80 -0.06
N ILE A 121 -12.24 2.85 -0.98
CA ILE A 121 -11.23 2.57 -2.00
C ILE A 121 -11.86 3.00 -3.33
N ASN A 122 -11.37 4.10 -3.87
CA ASN A 122 -11.89 4.69 -5.10
C ASN A 122 -10.74 4.98 -6.05
N GLY A 123 -10.33 3.96 -6.76
CA GLY A 123 -9.20 4.04 -7.66
C GLY A 123 -8.65 2.67 -8.02
N GLU A 124 -7.37 2.62 -8.30
CA GLU A 124 -6.71 1.40 -8.77
C GLU A 124 -6.08 0.60 -7.63
N VAL A 125 -6.42 -0.68 -7.58
CA VAL A 125 -5.67 -1.69 -6.82
C VAL A 125 -5.19 -2.70 -7.83
N THR A 126 -3.91 -2.68 -8.16
CA THR A 126 -3.35 -3.43 -9.28
C THR A 126 -2.07 -4.15 -8.91
N LYS A 127 -1.80 -5.25 -9.59
CA LYS A 127 -0.51 -5.93 -9.56
C LYS A 127 -0.09 -6.26 -10.98
N GLN A 128 1.07 -5.77 -11.36
CA GLN A 128 1.57 -5.93 -12.73
C GLN A 128 3.09 -6.02 -12.77
N TYR A 129 3.61 -6.46 -13.91
CA TYR A 129 5.05 -6.45 -14.17
C TYR A 129 5.53 -5.04 -14.51
N ALA A 130 6.77 -4.76 -14.17
CA ALA A 130 7.47 -3.53 -14.48
C ALA A 130 8.94 -3.82 -14.75
N LEU A 131 9.72 -2.79 -15.10
CA LEU A 131 11.16 -2.92 -15.28
C LEU A 131 11.90 -3.06 -13.93
N GLU A 132 11.32 -2.49 -12.88
CA GLU A 132 11.88 -2.56 -11.51
C GLU A 132 10.78 -2.88 -10.50
N ASP A 133 11.15 -3.60 -9.44
CA ASP A 133 10.26 -3.80 -8.30
C ASP A 133 9.93 -2.48 -7.62
N HIS A 134 8.65 -2.18 -7.41
CA HIS A 134 8.24 -1.03 -6.60
C HIS A 134 6.77 -1.09 -6.21
N ILE A 135 6.40 -0.22 -5.29
CA ILE A 135 5.03 -0.07 -4.80
C ILE A 135 4.69 1.42 -4.86
N GLU A 136 3.48 1.73 -5.32
CA GLU A 136 2.96 3.09 -5.31
C GLU A 136 1.67 3.13 -4.49
N LEU A 137 1.65 3.98 -3.47
CA LEU A 137 0.50 4.18 -2.59
C LEU A 137 0.02 5.62 -2.69
N ILE A 138 -1.27 5.82 -2.85
CA ILE A 138 -1.88 7.15 -2.84
C ILE A 138 -3.05 7.13 -1.88
N PHE A 139 -2.98 7.99 -0.86
CA PHE A 139 -4.04 8.20 0.13
C PHE A 139 -4.48 9.65 0.12
N GLU A 140 -5.74 9.89 0.47
CA GLU A 140 -6.30 11.24 0.55
C GLU A 140 -7.24 11.36 1.74
N GLU A 141 -7.12 12.44 2.52
CA GLU A 141 -8.09 12.78 3.54
C GLU A 141 -9.43 13.15 2.90
N THR A 142 -10.52 12.81 3.58
CA THR A 142 -11.88 13.19 3.15
C THR A 142 -12.55 14.03 4.23
N PRO A 143 -12.16 15.31 4.39
CA PRO A 143 -12.80 16.21 5.33
C PRO A 143 -14.22 16.56 4.88
N GLY A 144 -15.04 17.02 5.80
CA GLY A 144 -16.40 17.48 5.49
C GLY A 144 -17.45 16.38 5.36
N ILE A 145 -17.05 15.11 5.52
CA ILE A 145 -18.00 14.01 5.56
C ILE A 145 -18.78 14.04 6.87
N THR A 146 -20.07 13.77 6.78
CA THR A 146 -20.93 13.68 7.98
C THR A 146 -20.65 12.36 8.69
N LEU A 147 -20.31 12.45 9.98
CA LEU A 147 -20.08 11.31 10.86
C LEU A 147 -21.39 10.84 11.49
N ILE A 148 -21.36 9.68 12.13
CA ILE A 148 -22.56 9.06 12.72
C ILE A 148 -23.21 9.94 13.79
N ASP A 149 -22.45 10.79 14.46
CA ASP A 149 -22.95 11.74 15.47
C ASP A 149 -23.52 13.03 14.87
N GLY A 150 -23.54 13.16 13.55
CA GLY A 150 -24.03 14.31 12.81
C GLY A 150 -23.03 15.43 12.63
N THR A 151 -21.83 15.32 13.18
CA THR A 151 -20.75 16.29 12.95
C THR A 151 -20.08 16.06 11.61
N LYS A 152 -19.26 17.00 11.19
CA LYS A 152 -18.44 16.86 9.98
C LYS A 152 -16.99 16.63 10.35
N ALA A 153 -16.37 15.65 9.67
CA ALA A 153 -14.97 15.35 9.87
C ALA A 153 -14.09 16.58 9.57
N GLY A 154 -13.18 16.91 10.46
CA GLY A 154 -12.27 18.03 10.31
C GLY A 154 -12.81 19.39 10.76
N GLU A 155 -13.97 19.41 11.33
CA GLU A 155 -14.54 20.61 11.98
C GLU A 155 -14.31 20.61 13.48
#